data_5b9a25170a6f04e3722726f94e75aeb1
#
_entry.id   5b9a25170a6f04e3722726f94e75aeb1
#
_cell.length_a   1.000
_cell.length_b   1.000
_cell.length_c   1.000
_cell.angle_alpha   90.00
_cell.angle_beta   90.00
_cell.angle_gamma   90.00
#
_symmetry.space_group_name_H-M   'P 1'
#
loop_
_entity.id
_entity.type
_entity.pdbx_description
1 polymer ?
#
loop_
_entity_poly.entity_id
_entity_poly.type
_entity_poly.pdbx_seq_one_letter_code
_entity_poly.pdbx_strand_id
1 'polypeptide(L)'
;MATNGKQQSTARSTARPKGAARGASGTPAKKRRPSPAVYRRRRQVVFGGLLLVIALVVVGVLAVSGTFAGNPEPQAVSTSDPTQVPTQGSAPSTTPSPSASPTPVCDFNLMTVAAKTDKPAYGADEKPLLTMTITNGNAAPCEVNVGTSQMEYVVMSGSDRIFSSKDCQTGGVDLVKTIQPGKSETANFPWQRNRSLEGCGVIDARPGAGGAYYTFEARLGNKASPKAVFQLN
;
A
#
# COMPACT_ATOMS: atom_id res chain seq x y z
N MET A 1 63.88 -4.80 62.33
CA MET A 1 64.40 -6.21 62.35
C MET A 1 63.92 -6.77 61.01
N ALA A 2 64.78 -6.76 59.99
CA ALA A 2 65.70 -7.86 59.53
C ALA A 2 64.83 -9.02 59.01
N THR A 3 64.92 -9.60 57.86
CA THR A 3 65.98 -9.85 56.85
C THR A 3 65.30 -10.45 55.63
N ASN A 4 65.52 -10.04 54.43
CA ASN A 4 66.49 -10.46 53.42
C ASN A 4 66.41 -11.91 53.01
N GLY A 5 66.19 -12.22 51.72
CA GLY A 5 66.21 -13.56 51.16
C GLY A 5 66.11 -13.51 49.62
N LYS A 6 67.23 -13.28 48.97
CA LYS A 6 67.55 -13.29 47.58
C LYS A 6 68.01 -14.71 47.17
N GLN A 7 67.56 -15.25 46.03
CA GLN A 7 68.25 -16.22 45.16
C GLN A 7 67.43 -16.43 43.91
N GLN A 8 67.77 -16.05 42.75
CA GLN A 8 68.82 -16.33 41.73
C GLN A 8 68.81 -17.77 41.18
N SER A 9 68.67 -17.77 39.84
CA SER A 9 69.23 -18.68 38.81
C SER A 9 68.53 -20.02 38.65
N THR A 10 68.20 -20.48 37.43
CA THR A 10 69.14 -20.72 36.31
C THR A 10 68.35 -21.00 35.02
N ALA A 11 68.89 -20.53 33.90
CA ALA A 11 68.53 -20.88 32.57
C ALA A 11 68.68 -22.36 32.23
N ARG A 12 67.78 -22.89 31.37
CA ARG A 12 68.20 -23.97 30.43
C ARG A 12 67.36 -23.93 29.17
N SER A 13 68.01 -23.59 28.11
CA SER A 13 67.72 -23.74 26.71
C SER A 13 67.54 -25.18 26.33
N THR A 14 66.54 -25.51 25.51
CA THR A 14 66.67 -26.55 24.46
C THR A 14 65.48 -26.50 23.46
N ALA A 15 65.88 -26.32 22.18
CA ALA A 15 65.38 -27.01 21.00
C ALA A 15 63.98 -26.84 20.52
N ARG A 16 63.90 -26.12 19.39
CA ARG A 16 62.91 -26.10 18.34
C ARG A 16 62.79 -27.46 17.62
N PRO A 17 61.62 -27.87 17.18
CA PRO A 17 61.51 -28.37 15.82
C PRO A 17 60.57 -27.54 14.95
N LYS A 18 60.99 -27.32 13.71
CA LYS A 18 60.26 -26.84 12.58
C LYS A 18 59.11 -27.79 12.24
N GLY A 19 57.89 -27.26 12.20
CA GLY A 19 56.74 -27.90 11.58
C GLY A 19 56.07 -26.88 10.69
N ALA A 20 56.27 -26.98 9.38
CA ALA A 20 55.62 -26.20 8.37
C ALA A 20 54.16 -26.64 8.25
N ALA A 21 53.20 -25.79 8.64
CA ALA A 21 51.81 -25.92 8.23
C ALA A 21 51.45 -24.75 7.33
N ARG A 22 51.26 -25.06 6.06
CA ARG A 22 50.76 -24.14 5.03
C ARG A 22 49.36 -23.68 5.45
N GLY A 23 49.26 -22.44 5.85
CA GLY A 23 47.97 -21.75 5.97
C GLY A 23 47.39 -21.50 4.58
N ALA A 24 46.35 -22.21 4.24
CA ALA A 24 45.51 -21.88 3.10
C ALA A 24 44.75 -20.57 3.41
N SER A 25 45.22 -19.46 2.86
CA SER A 25 44.49 -18.21 2.81
C SER A 25 43.28 -18.39 1.87
N GLY A 26 42.12 -18.73 2.43
CA GLY A 26 40.83 -18.68 1.72
C GLY A 26 40.48 -17.25 1.41
N THR A 27 40.72 -16.84 0.17
CA THR A 27 40.24 -15.57 -0.38
C THR A 27 38.72 -15.59 -0.34
N PRO A 28 38.01 -14.59 0.25
CA PRO A 28 36.56 -14.57 0.25
C PRO A 28 36.06 -14.47 -1.20
N ALA A 29 35.22 -15.41 -1.60
CA ALA A 29 34.62 -15.48 -2.91
C ALA A 29 33.80 -14.19 -3.17
N LYS A 30 34.34 -13.35 -4.04
CA LYS A 30 33.69 -12.11 -4.51
C LYS A 30 32.39 -12.51 -5.20
N LYS A 31 31.22 -12.26 -4.56
CA LYS A 31 29.90 -12.45 -5.17
C LYS A 31 29.88 -11.74 -6.51
N ARG A 32 29.83 -12.49 -7.61
CA ARG A 32 29.74 -11.96 -8.97
C ARG A 32 28.42 -11.19 -9.08
N ARG A 33 28.50 -9.88 -9.26
CA ARG A 33 27.34 -9.05 -9.63
C ARG A 33 26.83 -9.55 -10.97
N PRO A 34 25.51 -9.76 -11.16
CA PRO A 34 24.98 -10.17 -12.45
C PRO A 34 25.31 -9.10 -13.50
N SER A 35 25.75 -9.55 -14.68
CA SER A 35 26.18 -8.65 -15.75
C SER A 35 24.98 -7.85 -16.30
N PRO A 36 25.17 -6.59 -16.72
CA PRO A 36 24.09 -5.74 -17.25
C PRO A 36 23.41 -6.32 -18.51
N ALA A 37 24.03 -7.28 -19.19
CA ALA A 37 23.47 -7.98 -20.35
C ALA A 37 22.25 -8.84 -20.00
N VAL A 38 22.20 -9.44 -18.82
CA VAL A 38 21.05 -10.25 -18.36
C VAL A 38 19.82 -9.38 -18.11
N TYR A 39 20.03 -8.16 -17.61
CA TYR A 39 18.95 -7.21 -17.33
C TYR A 39 18.32 -6.68 -18.64
N ARG A 40 19.14 -6.40 -19.68
CA ARG A 40 18.65 -5.97 -20.99
C ARG A 40 17.76 -7.01 -21.66
N ARG A 41 18.16 -8.29 -21.66
CA ARG A 41 17.36 -9.38 -22.26
C ARG A 41 16.02 -9.58 -21.54
N ARG A 42 16.01 -9.57 -20.20
CA ARG A 42 14.75 -9.66 -19.43
C ARG A 42 13.82 -8.49 -19.69
N ARG A 43 14.35 -7.28 -19.78
CA ARG A 43 13.57 -6.10 -20.11
C ARG A 43 12.95 -6.17 -21.52
N GLN A 44 13.68 -6.64 -22.50
CA GLN A 44 13.17 -6.80 -23.87
C GLN A 44 12.04 -7.84 -23.97
N VAL A 45 12.15 -8.96 -23.24
CA VAL A 45 11.08 -9.98 -23.19
C VAL A 45 9.81 -9.45 -22.52
N VAL A 46 9.95 -8.71 -21.42
CA VAL A 46 8.80 -8.14 -20.71
C VAL A 46 8.11 -7.06 -21.56
N PHE A 47 8.86 -6.14 -22.19
CA PHE A 47 8.27 -5.09 -23.04
C PHE A 47 7.71 -5.67 -24.35
N GLY A 48 8.37 -6.67 -24.94
CA GLY A 48 7.84 -7.35 -26.13
C GLY A 48 6.54 -8.11 -25.83
N GLY A 49 6.47 -8.81 -24.71
CA GLY A 49 5.24 -9.48 -24.25
C GLY A 49 4.10 -8.50 -23.99
N LEU A 50 4.39 -7.37 -23.33
CA LEU A 50 3.39 -6.34 -23.04
C LEU A 50 2.81 -5.72 -24.33
N LEU A 51 3.67 -5.40 -25.30
CA LEU A 51 3.23 -4.85 -26.60
C LEU A 51 2.36 -5.84 -27.37
N LEU A 52 2.68 -7.15 -27.33
CA LEU A 52 1.89 -8.18 -27.98
C LEU A 52 0.50 -8.29 -27.35
N VAL A 53 0.40 -8.26 -26.03
CA VAL A 53 -0.90 -8.28 -25.33
C VAL A 53 -1.73 -7.05 -25.68
N ILE A 54 -1.14 -5.85 -25.71
CA ILE A 54 -1.83 -4.61 -26.09
C ILE A 54 -2.34 -4.72 -27.55
N ALA A 55 -1.53 -5.23 -28.49
CA ALA A 55 -1.93 -5.40 -29.87
C ALA A 55 -3.13 -6.37 -30.01
N LEU A 56 -3.14 -7.48 -29.26
CA LEU A 56 -4.26 -8.43 -29.25
C LEU A 56 -5.54 -7.82 -28.68
N VAL A 57 -5.43 -7.01 -27.62
CA VAL A 57 -6.58 -6.30 -27.04
C VAL A 57 -7.15 -5.28 -28.04
N VAL A 58 -6.30 -4.50 -28.71
CA VAL A 58 -6.73 -3.50 -29.73
C VAL A 58 -7.42 -4.18 -30.90
N VAL A 59 -6.87 -5.29 -31.42
CA VAL A 59 -7.50 -6.07 -32.49
C VAL A 59 -8.85 -6.66 -32.03
N GLY A 60 -8.93 -7.15 -30.80
CA GLY A 60 -10.18 -7.66 -30.20
C GLY A 60 -11.27 -6.60 -30.11
N VAL A 61 -10.91 -5.38 -29.63
CA VAL A 61 -11.86 -4.27 -29.53
C VAL A 61 -12.35 -3.80 -30.89
N LEU A 62 -11.47 -3.73 -31.91
CA LEU A 62 -11.85 -3.34 -33.26
C LEU A 62 -12.74 -4.40 -33.94
N ALA A 63 -12.56 -5.69 -33.64
CA ALA A 63 -13.40 -6.77 -34.17
C ALA A 63 -14.82 -6.75 -33.57
N VAL A 64 -14.97 -6.32 -32.29
CA VAL A 64 -16.29 -6.24 -31.64
C VAL A 64 -17.05 -4.96 -32.02
N SER A 65 -16.36 -3.87 -32.40
CA SER A 65 -16.97 -2.59 -32.79
C SER A 65 -17.56 -2.60 -34.22
N GLY A 66 -17.33 -3.63 -35.02
CA GLY A 66 -17.74 -3.72 -36.42
C GLY A 66 -19.14 -4.30 -36.69
N THR A 67 -19.90 -4.74 -35.67
CA THR A 67 -21.16 -5.50 -35.91
C THR A 67 -22.43 -4.82 -35.39
N PHE A 68 -22.44 -3.51 -35.07
CA PHE A 68 -23.67 -2.78 -34.73
C PHE A 68 -23.85 -1.54 -35.62
N ALA A 69 -24.06 -1.75 -36.93
CA ALA A 69 -24.69 -0.80 -37.82
C ALA A 69 -26.04 -1.40 -38.25
N GLY A 70 -27.04 -1.28 -37.40
CA GLY A 70 -28.44 -1.55 -37.66
C GLY A 70 -29.23 -0.25 -37.52
N ASN A 71 -29.63 0.32 -38.64
CA ASN A 71 -30.42 1.48 -38.81
C ASN A 71 -31.89 1.19 -38.44
N PRO A 72 -32.60 1.96 -37.58
CA PRO A 72 -34.05 1.89 -37.57
C PRO A 72 -34.65 3.00 -38.41
N GLU A 73 -35.38 2.55 -39.42
CA GLU A 73 -36.24 3.30 -40.32
C GLU A 73 -37.46 3.86 -39.60
N PRO A 74 -37.90 5.10 -39.92
CA PRO A 74 -39.08 5.72 -39.30
C PRO A 74 -40.34 5.33 -40.04
N GLN A 75 -41.28 4.64 -39.42
CA GLN A 75 -42.62 4.44 -39.98
C GLN A 75 -43.55 5.55 -39.56
N ALA A 76 -44.14 6.12 -40.60
CA ALA A 76 -45.11 7.22 -40.61
C ALA A 76 -46.53 6.76 -40.28
N VAL A 77 -47.22 7.61 -39.55
CA VAL A 77 -48.57 8.11 -39.69
C VAL A 77 -49.70 7.16 -40.09
N SER A 78 -50.70 7.05 -39.25
CA SER A 78 -52.11 6.95 -39.68
C SER A 78 -53.02 7.78 -38.77
N THR A 79 -53.55 8.80 -39.38
CA THR A 79 -54.63 9.67 -39.00
C THR A 79 -55.95 8.89 -38.86
N SER A 80 -56.72 9.17 -37.80
CA SER A 80 -58.16 9.06 -37.79
C SER A 80 -58.73 9.93 -36.64
N ASP A 81 -59.31 11.08 -37.00
CA ASP A 81 -60.31 11.81 -36.30
C ASP A 81 -61.68 11.30 -36.79
N PRO A 82 -62.83 11.34 -36.05
CA PRO A 82 -63.40 12.61 -35.54
C PRO A 82 -64.18 12.51 -34.19
N THR A 83 -64.27 13.68 -33.52
CA THR A 83 -65.47 14.30 -32.89
C THR A 83 -66.21 13.54 -31.76
N GLN A 84 -66.10 14.07 -30.54
CA GLN A 84 -67.23 14.57 -29.73
C GLN A 84 -66.77 15.39 -28.49
N VAL A 85 -67.33 16.57 -28.32
CA VAL A 85 -67.32 17.53 -27.23
C VAL A 85 -68.71 17.43 -26.54
N PRO A 86 -68.98 17.96 -25.33
CA PRO A 86 -68.21 18.20 -24.10
C PRO A 86 -68.93 17.62 -22.85
N THR A 87 -68.20 17.44 -21.75
CA THR A 87 -68.82 17.57 -20.43
C THR A 87 -67.76 18.04 -19.43
N GLN A 88 -68.01 19.22 -18.86
CA GLN A 88 -67.25 19.83 -17.79
C GLN A 88 -67.26 18.95 -16.55
N GLY A 89 -66.08 18.53 -16.12
CA GLY A 89 -65.84 17.95 -14.82
C GLY A 89 -64.60 18.66 -14.22
N SER A 90 -64.87 19.44 -13.17
CA SER A 90 -63.83 20.14 -12.40
C SER A 90 -62.76 19.14 -11.93
N ALA A 91 -61.58 19.25 -12.52
CA ALA A 91 -60.42 18.54 -12.03
C ALA A 91 -59.89 19.21 -10.76
N PRO A 92 -59.57 18.49 -9.68
CA PRO A 92 -58.82 19.03 -8.55
C PRO A 92 -57.40 19.35 -9.07
N SER A 93 -56.99 20.61 -8.94
CA SER A 93 -55.60 21.06 -9.15
C SER A 93 -54.69 20.28 -8.19
N THR A 94 -54.03 19.24 -8.69
CA THR A 94 -52.92 18.65 -8.02
C THR A 94 -51.73 19.59 -8.15
N THR A 95 -51.53 20.42 -7.13
CA THR A 95 -50.29 21.15 -6.94
C THR A 95 -49.14 20.14 -7.03
N PRO A 96 -48.12 20.31 -7.93
CA PRO A 96 -47.01 19.43 -7.94
C PRO A 96 -46.29 19.53 -6.59
N SER A 97 -46.33 18.42 -5.83
CA SER A 97 -45.51 18.25 -4.61
C SER A 97 -44.06 18.53 -5.01
N PRO A 98 -43.31 19.39 -4.29
CA PRO A 98 -41.93 19.61 -4.59
C PRO A 98 -41.22 18.23 -4.57
N SER A 99 -40.70 17.83 -5.71
CA SER A 99 -39.87 16.63 -5.84
C SER A 99 -38.74 16.77 -4.82
N ALA A 100 -38.76 15.96 -3.77
CA ALA A 100 -37.68 15.96 -2.78
C ALA A 100 -36.37 15.71 -3.53
N SER A 101 -35.50 16.70 -3.51
CA SER A 101 -34.11 16.50 -3.99
C SER A 101 -33.51 15.27 -3.31
N PRO A 102 -32.90 14.33 -4.05
CA PRO A 102 -32.35 13.13 -3.43
C PRO A 102 -31.37 13.56 -2.36
N THR A 103 -31.55 13.04 -1.15
CA THR A 103 -30.59 13.25 -0.06
C THR A 103 -29.22 12.82 -0.56
N PRO A 104 -28.19 13.66 -0.51
CA PRO A 104 -26.87 13.29 -1.02
C PRO A 104 -26.34 12.09 -0.25
N VAL A 105 -26.12 10.99 -0.96
CA VAL A 105 -25.58 9.73 -0.42
C VAL A 105 -24.06 9.85 -0.38
N CYS A 106 -23.45 9.34 0.69
CA CYS A 106 -21.98 9.26 0.79
C CYS A 106 -21.43 8.28 -0.25
N ASP A 107 -20.67 8.78 -1.23
CA ASP A 107 -19.90 7.96 -2.15
C ASP A 107 -18.50 7.70 -1.58
N PHE A 108 -18.22 6.45 -1.26
CA PHE A 108 -16.91 6.06 -0.72
C PHE A 108 -15.77 6.27 -1.73
N ASN A 109 -16.05 6.38 -3.03
CA ASN A 109 -15.03 6.70 -4.03
C ASN A 109 -14.48 8.11 -3.87
N LEU A 110 -15.27 9.04 -3.36
CA LEU A 110 -14.86 10.41 -3.08
C LEU A 110 -14.17 10.58 -1.72
N MET A 111 -14.10 9.50 -0.91
CA MET A 111 -13.23 9.48 0.25
C MET A 111 -11.78 9.29 -0.17
N THR A 112 -10.85 10.00 0.42
CA THR A 112 -9.42 9.82 0.17
C THR A 112 -8.68 9.35 1.41
N VAL A 113 -7.69 8.49 1.21
CA VAL A 113 -6.78 8.03 2.26
C VAL A 113 -5.38 8.53 1.92
N ALA A 114 -4.70 9.15 2.87
CA ALA A 114 -3.32 9.61 2.74
C ALA A 114 -2.44 8.99 3.81
N ALA A 115 -1.19 8.69 3.46
CA ALA A 115 -0.15 8.18 4.34
C ALA A 115 0.94 9.23 4.49
N LYS A 116 1.41 9.44 5.72
CA LYS A 116 2.53 10.33 6.04
C LYS A 116 3.31 9.77 7.23
N THR A 117 4.62 10.00 7.25
CA THR A 117 5.46 9.83 8.43
C THR A 117 5.79 11.19 9.04
N ASP A 118 6.03 11.26 10.35
CA ASP A 118 6.38 12.50 11.04
C ASP A 118 7.76 13.06 10.62
N LYS A 119 8.67 12.17 10.16
CA LYS A 119 9.99 12.52 9.64
C LYS A 119 10.30 11.78 8.33
N PRO A 120 11.16 12.33 7.47
CA PRO A 120 11.62 11.63 6.26
C PRO A 120 12.72 10.59 6.56
N ALA A 121 13.43 10.70 7.70
CA ALA A 121 14.50 9.80 8.11
C ALA A 121 14.55 9.66 9.63
N TYR A 122 14.95 8.47 10.09
CA TYR A 122 14.96 8.10 11.50
C TYR A 122 16.31 7.52 11.90
N GLY A 123 16.84 7.96 13.05
CA GLY A 123 18.02 7.39 13.69
C GLY A 123 17.78 6.00 14.26
N ALA A 124 18.83 5.38 14.82
CA ALA A 124 18.82 3.99 15.27
C ALA A 124 17.71 3.67 16.30
N ASP A 125 17.46 4.57 17.23
CA ASP A 125 16.50 4.37 18.33
C ASP A 125 15.15 5.09 18.12
N GLU A 126 14.99 5.76 16.97
CA GLU A 126 13.76 6.49 16.66
C GLU A 126 12.70 5.55 16.08
N LYS A 127 11.47 5.73 16.55
CA LYS A 127 10.30 4.98 16.10
C LYS A 127 9.49 5.85 15.13
N PRO A 128 9.32 5.42 13.86
CA PRO A 128 8.48 6.15 12.93
C PRO A 128 7.03 6.23 13.41
N LEU A 129 6.47 7.45 13.40
CA LEU A 129 5.05 7.66 13.60
C LEU A 129 4.36 7.62 12.23
N LEU A 130 3.60 6.55 12.00
CA LEU A 130 2.84 6.34 10.77
C LEU A 130 1.47 7.00 10.93
N THR A 131 1.16 7.96 10.08
CA THR A 131 -0.08 8.74 10.15
C THR A 131 -0.95 8.42 8.94
N MET A 132 -2.18 7.98 9.20
CA MET A 132 -3.26 7.85 8.21
C MET A 132 -4.18 9.05 8.32
N THR A 133 -4.49 9.70 7.19
CA THR A 133 -5.49 10.76 7.11
C THR A 133 -6.59 10.35 6.17
N ILE A 134 -7.84 10.42 6.61
CA ILE A 134 -9.04 10.07 5.86
C ILE A 134 -9.82 11.35 5.62
N THR A 135 -10.02 11.74 4.38
CA THR A 135 -10.69 13.01 4.02
C THR A 135 -11.99 12.72 3.27
N ASN A 136 -13.05 13.40 3.66
CA ASN A 136 -14.33 13.38 2.96
C ASN A 136 -14.34 14.39 1.80
N GLY A 137 -14.27 13.89 0.57
CA GLY A 137 -14.40 14.68 -0.66
C GLY A 137 -15.85 14.82 -1.17
N ASN A 138 -16.83 14.29 -0.43
CA ASN A 138 -18.24 14.44 -0.78
C ASN A 138 -18.76 15.83 -0.40
N ALA A 139 -19.86 16.24 -1.03
CA ALA A 139 -20.60 17.46 -0.67
C ALA A 139 -21.51 17.27 0.56
N ALA A 140 -21.65 16.03 1.06
CA ALA A 140 -22.45 15.67 2.23
C ALA A 140 -21.59 15.06 3.35
N PRO A 141 -22.04 15.11 4.60
CA PRO A 141 -21.41 14.35 5.70
C PRO A 141 -21.41 12.84 5.39
N CYS A 142 -20.30 12.17 5.72
CA CYS A 142 -20.16 10.72 5.53
C CYS A 142 -19.90 10.01 6.86
N GLU A 143 -20.67 8.97 7.13
CA GLU A 143 -20.36 8.03 8.20
C GLU A 143 -19.34 7.01 7.70
N VAL A 144 -18.19 6.97 8.35
CA VAL A 144 -17.04 6.14 7.97
C VAL A 144 -16.57 5.34 9.18
N ASN A 145 -16.43 4.04 9.02
CA ASN A 145 -15.79 3.23 10.04
C ASN A 145 -14.27 3.44 9.99
N VAL A 146 -13.77 4.19 10.95
CA VAL A 146 -12.34 4.48 11.16
C VAL A 146 -11.77 3.66 12.31
N GLY A 147 -12.38 2.53 12.61
CA GLY A 147 -11.92 1.59 13.62
C GLY A 147 -10.79 0.70 13.14
N THR A 148 -10.15 0.02 14.08
CA THR A 148 -9.04 -0.90 13.78
C THR A 148 -9.47 -2.11 12.95
N SER A 149 -10.78 -2.44 12.90
CA SER A 149 -11.34 -3.44 11.98
C SER A 149 -11.09 -3.09 10.51
N GLN A 150 -11.08 -1.79 10.17
CA GLN A 150 -10.95 -1.28 8.81
C GLN A 150 -9.56 -0.73 8.50
N MET A 151 -8.85 -0.20 9.51
CA MET A 151 -7.53 0.41 9.31
C MET A 151 -6.42 -0.63 9.24
N GLU A 152 -5.49 -0.42 8.32
CA GLU A 152 -4.24 -1.19 8.21
C GLU A 152 -3.07 -0.25 7.88
N TYR A 153 -1.95 -0.47 8.56
CA TYR A 153 -0.67 0.22 8.33
C TYR A 153 0.32 -0.80 7.78
N VAL A 154 0.77 -0.60 6.53
CA VAL A 154 1.67 -1.54 5.84
C VAL A 154 3.00 -0.88 5.58
N VAL A 155 4.09 -1.52 6.01
CA VAL A 155 5.47 -1.08 5.72
C VAL A 155 6.12 -2.08 4.77
N MET A 156 6.72 -1.57 3.68
CA MET A 156 7.38 -2.35 2.65
C MET A 156 8.84 -1.90 2.48
N SER A 157 9.70 -2.80 2.02
CA SER A 157 11.04 -2.49 1.50
C SER A 157 11.17 -3.12 0.11
N GLY A 158 11.03 -2.30 -0.93
CA GLY A 158 10.86 -2.81 -2.29
C GLY A 158 9.60 -3.67 -2.41
N SER A 159 9.75 -4.95 -2.76
CA SER A 159 8.66 -5.94 -2.83
C SER A 159 8.46 -6.71 -1.52
N ASP A 160 9.34 -6.55 -0.53
CA ASP A 160 9.27 -7.27 0.74
C ASP A 160 8.33 -6.57 1.71
N ARG A 161 7.28 -7.26 2.17
CA ARG A 161 6.39 -6.78 3.21
C ARG A 161 7.07 -6.93 4.57
N ILE A 162 7.42 -5.81 5.16
CA ILE A 162 8.10 -5.76 6.44
C ILE A 162 7.12 -5.91 7.60
N PHE A 163 6.00 -5.18 7.52
CA PHE A 163 5.06 -5.08 8.62
C PHE A 163 3.64 -4.84 8.13
N SER A 164 2.66 -5.43 8.80
CA SER A 164 1.26 -5.03 8.76
C SER A 164 0.71 -4.95 10.19
N SER A 165 -0.05 -3.89 10.49
CA SER A 165 -0.71 -3.75 11.79
C SER A 165 -1.78 -4.82 12.04
N LYS A 166 -2.26 -5.48 10.98
CA LYS A 166 -3.25 -6.55 11.08
C LYS A 166 -2.66 -7.92 11.44
N ASP A 167 -1.36 -8.13 11.22
CA ASP A 167 -0.73 -9.44 11.42
C ASP A 167 -0.89 -10.00 12.84
N CYS A 168 -0.81 -9.11 13.85
CA CYS A 168 -0.95 -9.46 15.28
C CYS A 168 -2.20 -8.86 15.92
N GLN A 169 -3.15 -8.39 15.14
CA GLN A 169 -4.37 -7.81 15.68
C GLN A 169 -5.33 -8.91 16.13
N THR A 170 -5.60 -8.99 17.43
CA THR A 170 -6.63 -9.85 18.00
C THR A 170 -7.91 -9.03 18.20
N GLY A 171 -8.90 -9.23 17.32
CA GLY A 171 -10.18 -8.53 17.37
C GLY A 171 -10.09 -7.06 16.92
N GLY A 172 -10.52 -6.79 15.70
CA GLY A 172 -10.69 -5.41 15.23
C GLY A 172 -11.92 -4.77 15.89
N VAL A 173 -11.79 -3.49 16.27
CA VAL A 173 -12.88 -2.70 16.85
C VAL A 173 -13.42 -1.75 15.79
N ASP A 174 -14.74 -1.65 15.68
CA ASP A 174 -15.42 -0.68 14.84
C ASP A 174 -15.50 0.67 15.56
N LEU A 175 -15.25 1.75 14.81
CA LEU A 175 -15.41 3.12 15.27
C LEU A 175 -15.99 3.94 14.13
N VAL A 176 -17.30 4.10 14.11
CA VAL A 176 -17.96 4.93 13.09
C VAL A 176 -17.89 6.40 13.49
N LYS A 177 -17.43 7.24 12.57
CA LYS A 177 -17.40 8.69 12.71
C LYS A 177 -18.06 9.36 11.52
N THR A 178 -18.77 10.46 11.79
CA THR A 178 -19.30 11.34 10.75
C THR A 178 -18.24 12.37 10.37
N ILE A 179 -17.75 12.29 9.14
CA ILE A 179 -16.77 13.24 8.60
C ILE A 179 -17.51 14.25 7.73
N GLN A 180 -17.45 15.53 8.10
CA GLN A 180 -18.08 16.63 7.35
C GLN A 180 -17.40 16.83 5.98
N PRO A 181 -18.07 17.43 4.98
CA PRO A 181 -17.49 17.76 3.68
C PRO A 181 -16.16 18.51 3.80
N GLY A 182 -15.14 18.04 3.09
CA GLY A 182 -13.79 18.60 3.09
C GLY A 182 -13.03 18.46 4.42
N LYS A 183 -13.59 17.80 5.45
CA LYS A 183 -12.90 17.53 6.71
C LYS A 183 -12.20 16.17 6.70
N SER A 184 -11.26 16.02 7.63
CA SER A 184 -10.42 14.83 7.73
C SER A 184 -10.40 14.30 9.15
N GLU A 185 -10.31 12.98 9.28
CA GLU A 185 -9.94 12.25 10.50
C GLU A 185 -8.51 11.73 10.35
N THR A 186 -7.77 11.73 11.47
CA THR A 186 -6.38 11.30 11.49
C THR A 186 -6.17 10.24 12.54
N ALA A 187 -5.46 9.18 12.18
CA ALA A 187 -5.06 8.12 13.08
C ALA A 187 -3.55 7.88 13.00
N ASN A 188 -2.93 7.70 14.15
CA ASN A 188 -1.49 7.55 14.30
C ASN A 188 -1.13 6.17 14.81
N PHE A 189 -0.05 5.60 14.29
CA PHE A 189 0.49 4.30 14.71
C PHE A 189 2.02 4.40 14.90
N PRO A 190 2.54 4.27 16.13
CA PRO A 190 3.99 4.26 16.38
C PRO A 190 4.57 2.87 16.04
N TRP A 191 5.27 2.76 14.92
CA TRP A 191 5.87 1.52 14.49
C TRP A 191 7.16 1.21 15.26
N GLN A 192 7.23 0.01 15.84
CA GLN A 192 8.35 -0.42 16.70
C GLN A 192 9.59 -0.89 15.92
N ARG A 193 9.66 -0.68 14.60
CA ARG A 193 10.73 -1.16 13.71
C ARG A 193 10.89 -2.69 13.81
N ASN A 194 9.79 -3.39 13.89
CA ASN A 194 9.73 -4.85 13.88
C ASN A 194 9.18 -5.37 12.55
N ARG A 195 9.48 -6.62 12.25
CA ARG A 195 8.79 -7.36 11.21
C ARG A 195 7.56 -8.05 11.80
N SER A 196 6.57 -8.31 10.97
CA SER A 196 5.40 -9.10 11.36
C SER A 196 5.04 -10.11 10.28
N LEU A 197 4.41 -11.21 10.70
CA LEU A 197 3.80 -12.22 9.85
C LEU A 197 2.34 -12.40 10.25
N GLU A 198 1.52 -12.75 9.29
CA GLU A 198 0.13 -13.13 9.53
C GLU A 198 0.04 -14.23 10.59
N GLY A 199 -0.91 -14.08 11.51
CA GLY A 199 -1.03 -14.97 12.67
C GLY A 199 -0.02 -14.70 13.79
N CYS A 200 0.66 -13.55 13.75
CA CYS A 200 1.62 -13.13 14.78
C CYS A 200 2.83 -14.07 14.95
N GLY A 201 3.28 -14.68 13.84
CA GLY A 201 4.50 -15.49 13.85
C GLY A 201 5.73 -14.69 14.31
N VAL A 202 6.61 -15.31 15.07
CA VAL A 202 7.83 -14.67 15.58
C VAL A 202 8.86 -14.52 14.45
N ILE A 203 9.40 -13.31 14.29
CA ILE A 203 10.52 -13.01 13.38
C ILE A 203 11.57 -12.25 14.17
N ASP A 204 12.75 -12.85 14.34
CA ASP A 204 13.88 -12.22 15.04
C ASP A 204 14.60 -11.18 14.19
N ALA A 205 14.52 -11.32 12.85
CA ALA A 205 15.14 -10.38 11.91
C ALA A 205 14.50 -9.01 12.00
N ARG A 206 15.28 -7.99 12.32
CA ARG A 206 14.84 -6.59 12.32
C ARG A 206 14.96 -5.97 10.93
N PRO A 207 14.12 -4.96 10.62
CA PRO A 207 14.31 -4.15 9.42
C PRO A 207 15.70 -3.54 9.38
N GLY A 208 16.35 -3.58 8.20
CA GLY A 208 17.67 -3.02 8.00
C GLY A 208 17.70 -1.51 8.29
N ALA A 209 18.85 -1.03 8.75
CA ALA A 209 19.16 0.38 8.98
C ALA A 209 20.34 0.80 8.08
N GLY A 210 21.00 1.92 8.38
CA GLY A 210 22.17 2.38 7.59
C GLY A 210 21.77 2.96 6.23
N GLY A 211 20.69 3.70 6.18
CA GLY A 211 20.21 4.39 4.99
C GLY A 211 19.21 3.56 4.16
N ALA A 212 18.64 2.49 4.71
CA ALA A 212 17.64 1.69 4.01
C ALA A 212 16.32 2.46 3.82
N TYR A 213 15.76 2.39 2.60
CA TYR A 213 14.49 3.02 2.26
C TYR A 213 13.31 2.08 2.45
N TYR A 214 12.24 2.65 2.98
CA TYR A 214 10.96 2.00 3.25
C TYR A 214 9.82 2.82 2.66
N THR A 215 8.71 2.15 2.41
CA THR A 215 7.46 2.83 2.06
C THR A 215 6.38 2.44 3.05
N PHE A 216 5.59 3.42 3.44
CA PHE A 216 4.39 3.25 4.24
C PHE A 216 3.15 3.45 3.37
N GLU A 217 2.21 2.52 3.45
CA GLU A 217 0.89 2.58 2.82
C GLU A 217 -0.17 2.42 3.90
N ALA A 218 -1.11 3.37 3.95
CA ALA A 218 -2.28 3.32 4.83
C ALA A 218 -3.47 2.76 4.07
N ARG A 219 -4.23 1.85 4.69
CA ARG A 219 -5.43 1.27 4.10
C ARG A 219 -6.64 1.43 5.01
N LEU A 220 -7.77 1.78 4.41
CA LEU A 220 -9.07 1.82 5.06
C LEU A 220 -10.05 0.93 4.28
N GLY A 221 -10.35 -0.25 4.78
CA GLY A 221 -11.09 -1.27 4.03
C GLY A 221 -10.34 -1.64 2.74
N ASN A 222 -10.99 -1.45 1.60
CA ASN A 222 -10.42 -1.70 0.28
C ASN A 222 -9.68 -0.49 -0.33
N LYS A 223 -9.62 0.64 0.38
CA LYS A 223 -9.00 1.88 -0.12
C LYS A 223 -7.58 2.03 0.41
N ALA A 224 -6.61 2.15 -0.50
CA ALA A 224 -5.21 2.35 -0.19
C ALA A 224 -4.76 3.79 -0.49
N SER A 225 -3.83 4.29 0.31
CA SER A 225 -3.17 5.58 0.08
C SER A 225 -2.06 5.47 -0.97
N PRO A 226 -1.60 6.59 -1.54
CA PRO A 226 -0.26 6.68 -2.10
C PRO A 226 0.80 6.31 -1.04
N LYS A 227 1.95 5.78 -1.49
CA LYS A 227 3.04 5.36 -0.60
C LYS A 227 3.85 6.55 -0.13
N ALA A 228 4.03 6.69 1.18
CA ALA A 228 4.96 7.62 1.79
C ALA A 228 6.33 6.96 1.94
N VAL A 229 7.39 7.60 1.46
CA VAL A 229 8.78 7.10 1.51
C VAL A 229 9.48 7.66 2.75
N PHE A 230 10.22 6.82 3.46
CA PHE A 230 11.07 7.23 4.58
C PHE A 230 12.32 6.36 4.66
N GLN A 231 13.30 6.77 5.48
CA GLN A 231 14.61 6.13 5.60
C GLN A 231 14.89 5.73 7.05
N LEU A 232 15.55 4.58 7.24
CA LEU A 232 16.11 4.17 8.52
C LEU A 232 17.64 4.21 8.46
N ASN A 233 18.23 5.05 9.31
CA ASN A 233 19.69 5.22 9.47
C ASN A 233 20.24 4.36 10.60
#